data_5144f47851567d09ea8482085369cd10
#
_entry.id   5144f47851567d09ea8482085369cd10
#
_cell.length_a   1.000
_cell.length_b   1.000
_cell.length_c   1.000
_cell.angle_alpha   90.00
_cell.angle_beta   90.00
_cell.angle_gamma   90.00
#
_symmetry.space_group_name_H-M   'P 1'
#
loop_
_entity.id
_entity.type
_entity.pdbx_description
1 polymer ?
#
loop_
_entity_poly.entity_id
_entity_poly.type
_entity_poly.pdbx_seq_one_letter_code
_entity_poly.pdbx_strand_id
1 'polypeptide(L)'
;PLRLVGSEMCIRDSNQLVVRDMVSSQSLSSLLSTLLYILGFTLAIEAAGMGIIFLGIHGTMDMTVREELAFSAFHSISAFCNAGFSTLPGNLGNEMVMHGHNTIYITISFLIILGGIGFPILVNLYETVTYEVKRIWHHYIKGNKRMRRKIHLYNLNTRIVLIMTAILLIVGTVVIVVLEWNNAFAGMSPTDKWVQAFFNATCPRTAGFSSVG
;
A
#
# COMPACT_ATOMS: atom_id res chain seq x y z
N PRO A 1 -55.98 -11.40 -8.41
CA PRO A 1 -54.81 -12.28 -8.48
C PRO A 1 -53.82 -11.92 -9.58
N LEU A 2 -54.19 -11.09 -10.56
CA LEU A 2 -53.30 -10.70 -11.68
C LEU A 2 -52.23 -9.66 -11.34
N ARG A 3 -52.35 -8.95 -10.21
CA ARG A 3 -51.38 -7.89 -9.79
C ARG A 3 -50.09 -8.46 -9.15
N LEU A 4 -50.16 -9.66 -8.58
CA LEU A 4 -48.98 -10.30 -7.95
C LEU A 4 -47.98 -10.87 -8.94
N VAL A 5 -48.47 -11.38 -10.07
CA VAL A 5 -47.63 -11.95 -11.13
C VAL A 5 -46.75 -10.91 -11.81
N GLY A 6 -47.24 -9.68 -11.97
CA GLY A 6 -46.45 -8.56 -12.54
C GLY A 6 -45.32 -8.08 -11.66
N SER A 7 -45.51 -8.08 -10.33
CA SER A 7 -44.49 -7.65 -9.37
C SER A 7 -43.34 -8.68 -9.22
N GLU A 8 -43.64 -9.96 -9.23
CA GLU A 8 -42.64 -11.03 -9.19
C GLU A 8 -41.81 -11.08 -10.49
N MET A 9 -42.42 -10.80 -11.63
CA MET A 9 -41.73 -10.73 -12.90
C MET A 9 -40.75 -9.55 -12.97
N CYS A 10 -41.15 -8.37 -12.48
CA CYS A 10 -40.25 -7.22 -12.38
C CYS A 10 -39.09 -7.43 -11.39
N ILE A 11 -39.32 -8.08 -10.26
CA ILE A 11 -38.27 -8.38 -9.28
C ILE A 11 -37.27 -9.41 -9.86
N ARG A 12 -37.79 -10.40 -10.60
CA ARG A 12 -36.94 -11.42 -11.24
C ARG A 12 -36.07 -10.85 -12.34
N ASP A 13 -36.60 -9.93 -13.15
CA ASP A 13 -35.84 -9.25 -14.20
C ASP A 13 -34.80 -8.28 -13.62
N SER A 14 -35.14 -7.57 -12.54
CA SER A 14 -34.20 -6.72 -11.83
C SER A 14 -33.04 -7.54 -11.20
N ASN A 15 -33.35 -8.69 -10.59
CA ASN A 15 -32.32 -9.56 -10.06
C ASN A 15 -31.48 -10.22 -11.15
N GLN A 16 -32.06 -10.56 -12.31
CA GLN A 16 -31.30 -11.04 -13.45
C GLN A 16 -30.39 -9.96 -14.05
N LEU A 17 -30.80 -8.69 -14.06
CA LEU A 17 -29.96 -7.57 -14.47
C LEU A 17 -28.80 -7.37 -13.49
N VAL A 18 -29.04 -7.44 -12.19
CA VAL A 18 -27.99 -7.32 -11.15
C VAL A 18 -27.02 -8.50 -11.23
N VAL A 19 -27.52 -9.73 -11.41
CA VAL A 19 -26.67 -10.92 -11.61
C VAL A 19 -25.92 -10.84 -12.95
N ARG A 20 -26.55 -10.33 -14.00
CA ARG A 20 -25.93 -10.10 -15.31
C ARG A 20 -24.85 -9.01 -15.23
N ASP A 21 -25.05 -7.95 -14.43
CA ASP A 21 -24.02 -6.92 -14.18
C ASP A 21 -22.91 -7.44 -13.27
N MET A 22 -23.21 -8.35 -12.34
CA MET A 22 -22.18 -9.04 -11.54
C MET A 22 -21.43 -10.12 -12.35
N VAL A 23 -22.09 -10.77 -13.29
CA VAL A 23 -21.55 -11.81 -14.20
C VAL A 23 -21.25 -11.23 -15.58
N SER A 24 -21.53 -9.91 -15.82
CA SER A 24 -21.36 -9.30 -17.12
C SER A 24 -19.96 -9.49 -17.62
N SER A 25 -19.85 -10.52 -18.36
CA SER A 25 -19.02 -10.74 -19.55
C SER A 25 -17.84 -9.76 -19.67
N GLN A 26 -16.98 -9.73 -18.70
CA GLN A 26 -15.61 -9.48 -19.05
C GLN A 26 -15.20 -10.72 -19.84
N SER A 27 -14.98 -10.55 -21.12
CA SER A 27 -14.44 -11.63 -21.94
C SER A 27 -13.21 -12.20 -21.25
N LEU A 28 -12.95 -13.50 -21.32
CA LEU A 28 -11.78 -14.15 -20.72
C LEU A 28 -10.49 -13.38 -21.04
N SER A 29 -10.42 -12.75 -22.21
CA SER A 29 -9.31 -11.87 -22.62
C SER A 29 -9.20 -10.59 -21.78
N SER A 30 -10.29 -9.98 -21.35
CA SER A 30 -10.24 -8.78 -20.50
C SER A 30 -9.87 -9.13 -19.07
N LEU A 31 -10.28 -10.30 -18.57
CA LEU A 31 -9.85 -10.80 -17.26
C LEU A 31 -8.36 -11.11 -17.25
N LEU A 32 -7.85 -11.77 -18.28
CA LEU A 32 -6.42 -12.08 -18.40
C LEU A 32 -5.57 -10.80 -18.47
N SER A 33 -6.00 -9.83 -19.26
CA SER A 33 -5.32 -8.52 -19.36
C SER A 33 -5.29 -7.81 -18.02
N THR A 34 -6.39 -7.83 -17.27
CA THR A 34 -6.47 -7.24 -15.93
C THR A 34 -5.53 -7.94 -14.96
N LEU A 35 -5.49 -9.28 -14.98
CA LEU A 35 -4.58 -10.07 -14.13
C LEU A 35 -3.11 -9.76 -14.44
N LEU A 36 -2.73 -9.71 -15.72
CA LEU A 36 -1.37 -9.36 -16.13
C LEU A 36 -0.99 -7.94 -15.72
N TYR A 37 -1.92 -7.00 -15.81
CA TYR A 37 -1.72 -5.63 -15.36
C TYR A 37 -1.51 -5.57 -13.84
N ILE A 38 -2.32 -6.29 -13.07
CA ILE A 38 -2.18 -6.42 -11.62
C ILE A 38 -0.80 -6.99 -11.27
N LEU A 39 -0.44 -8.11 -11.88
CA LEU A 39 0.84 -8.77 -11.64
C LEU A 39 2.03 -7.87 -11.98
N GLY A 40 2.00 -7.21 -13.14
CA GLY A 40 3.07 -6.29 -13.55
C GLY A 40 3.21 -5.10 -12.60
N PHE A 41 2.09 -4.54 -12.13
CA PHE A 41 2.09 -3.43 -11.17
C PHE A 41 2.62 -3.86 -9.80
N THR A 42 2.21 -5.04 -9.31
CA THR A 42 2.71 -5.63 -8.06
C THR A 42 4.23 -5.82 -8.11
N LEU A 43 4.72 -6.50 -9.15
CA LEU A 43 6.15 -6.75 -9.32
C LEU A 43 6.96 -5.44 -9.44
N ALA A 44 6.40 -4.40 -10.07
CA ALA A 44 7.07 -3.11 -10.17
C ALA A 44 7.21 -2.42 -8.80
N ILE A 45 6.18 -2.46 -7.95
CA ILE A 45 6.24 -1.90 -6.59
C ILE A 45 7.20 -2.69 -5.72
N GLU A 46 7.15 -4.02 -5.78
CA GLU A 46 8.04 -4.90 -5.02
C GLU A 46 9.50 -4.72 -5.44
N ALA A 47 9.78 -4.60 -6.74
CA ALA A 47 11.12 -4.32 -7.25
C ALA A 47 11.64 -2.94 -6.81
N ALA A 48 10.78 -1.92 -6.80
CA ALA A 48 11.13 -0.60 -6.29
C ALA A 48 11.43 -0.64 -4.79
N GLY A 49 10.59 -1.30 -4.00
CA GLY A 49 10.80 -1.52 -2.57
C GLY A 49 12.10 -2.27 -2.26
N MET A 50 12.36 -3.36 -2.99
CA MET A 50 13.61 -4.12 -2.92
C MET A 50 14.82 -3.21 -3.18
N GLY A 51 14.77 -2.39 -4.23
CA GLY A 51 15.85 -1.45 -4.56
C GLY A 51 16.11 -0.43 -3.47
N ILE A 52 15.06 0.15 -2.87
CA ILE A 52 15.20 1.13 -1.79
C ILE A 52 15.76 0.47 -0.52
N ILE A 53 15.27 -0.73 -0.15
CA ILE A 53 15.79 -1.48 1.01
C ILE A 53 17.27 -1.81 0.76
N PHE A 54 17.61 -2.37 -0.40
CA PHE A 54 18.98 -2.72 -0.76
C PHE A 54 19.92 -1.52 -0.65
N LEU A 55 19.55 -0.37 -1.23
CA LEU A 55 20.34 0.85 -1.13
C LEU A 55 20.48 1.37 0.31
N GLY A 56 19.49 1.11 1.15
CA GLY A 56 19.49 1.50 2.56
C GLY A 56 20.36 0.65 3.46
N ILE A 57 20.67 -0.60 3.07
CA ILE A 57 21.49 -1.53 3.85
C ILE A 57 22.88 -1.75 3.28
N HIS A 58 23.07 -1.43 2.00
CA HIS A 58 24.30 -1.76 1.27
C HIS A 58 25.54 -1.19 1.96
N GLY A 59 26.45 -2.09 2.33
CA GLY A 59 27.71 -1.74 3.00
C GLY A 59 27.57 -1.28 4.46
N THR A 60 26.40 -1.39 5.06
CA THR A 60 26.18 -1.02 6.47
C THR A 60 25.90 -2.23 7.38
N MET A 61 25.49 -3.35 6.78
CA MET A 61 25.30 -4.62 7.48
C MET A 61 26.46 -5.59 7.18
N ASP A 62 26.79 -6.44 8.15
CA ASP A 62 27.80 -7.51 7.98
C ASP A 62 27.19 -8.69 7.17
N MET A 63 26.77 -8.39 5.96
CA MET A 63 26.18 -9.34 5.01
C MET A 63 26.91 -9.29 3.66
N THR A 64 26.94 -10.43 2.96
CA THR A 64 27.38 -10.43 1.57
C THR A 64 26.35 -9.77 0.68
N VAL A 65 26.74 -9.19 -0.46
CA VAL A 65 25.85 -8.54 -1.43
C VAL A 65 24.69 -9.47 -1.85
N ARG A 66 24.94 -10.77 -1.91
CA ARG A 66 23.90 -11.77 -2.23
C ARG A 66 22.87 -11.88 -1.11
N GLU A 67 23.31 -11.85 0.13
CA GLU A 67 22.43 -11.89 1.32
C GLU A 67 21.65 -10.60 1.44
N GLU A 68 22.27 -9.43 1.23
CA GLU A 68 21.57 -8.14 1.20
C GLU A 68 20.47 -8.11 0.13
N LEU A 69 20.76 -8.65 -1.06
CA LEU A 69 19.77 -8.74 -2.14
C LEU A 69 18.60 -9.66 -1.79
N ALA A 70 18.90 -10.84 -1.24
CA ALA A 70 17.89 -11.80 -0.79
C ALA A 70 17.05 -11.24 0.34
N PHE A 71 17.66 -10.58 1.32
CA PHE A 71 16.99 -9.89 2.41
C PHE A 71 16.03 -8.82 1.88
N SER A 72 16.50 -7.95 0.99
CA SER A 72 15.72 -6.86 0.42
C SER A 72 14.54 -7.37 -0.40
N ALA A 73 14.75 -8.40 -1.22
CA ALA A 73 13.69 -9.03 -2.00
C ALA A 73 12.63 -9.66 -1.08
N PHE A 74 13.07 -10.46 -0.11
CA PHE A 74 12.16 -11.14 0.82
C PHE A 74 11.30 -10.16 1.60
N HIS A 75 11.91 -9.12 2.19
CA HIS A 75 11.18 -8.15 2.99
C HIS A 75 10.27 -7.25 2.17
N SER A 76 10.65 -6.93 0.92
CA SER A 76 9.78 -6.17 0.03
C SER A 76 8.52 -6.94 -0.34
N ILE A 77 8.64 -8.21 -0.73
CA ILE A 77 7.51 -9.09 -1.05
C ILE A 77 6.65 -9.33 0.20
N SER A 78 7.28 -9.69 1.33
CA SER A 78 6.60 -9.94 2.61
C SER A 78 5.79 -8.72 3.08
N ALA A 79 6.34 -7.51 2.89
CA ALA A 79 5.68 -6.26 3.27
C ALA A 79 4.50 -5.92 2.35
N PHE A 80 4.67 -6.00 1.04
CA PHE A 80 3.61 -5.69 0.09
C PHE A 80 2.45 -6.71 0.17
N CYS A 81 2.77 -7.99 0.34
CA CYS A 81 1.77 -9.05 0.55
C CYS A 81 1.15 -9.02 1.96
N ASN A 82 1.59 -8.12 2.85
CA ASN A 82 1.17 -8.05 4.26
C ASN A 82 1.36 -9.39 5.01
N ALA A 83 2.40 -10.15 4.67
CA ALA A 83 2.68 -11.43 5.28
C ALA A 83 3.38 -11.32 6.64
N GLY A 84 4.23 -10.30 6.82
CA GLY A 84 4.89 -9.98 8.09
C GLY A 84 6.02 -10.92 8.50
N PHE A 85 6.49 -11.75 7.59
CA PHE A 85 7.63 -12.63 7.85
C PHE A 85 8.96 -11.90 7.67
N SER A 86 9.91 -12.20 8.54
CA SER A 86 11.29 -11.74 8.44
C SER A 86 12.26 -12.92 8.41
N THR A 87 13.39 -12.73 7.77
CA THR A 87 14.50 -13.70 7.78
C THR A 87 15.38 -13.55 9.03
N LEU A 88 15.15 -12.48 9.81
CA LEU A 88 15.92 -12.21 11.03
C LEU A 88 15.25 -12.83 12.26
N PRO A 89 16.02 -13.37 13.21
CA PRO A 89 15.51 -13.76 14.50
C PRO A 89 15.04 -12.52 15.27
N GLY A 90 13.84 -12.59 15.86
CA GLY A 90 13.21 -11.42 16.52
C GLY A 90 12.54 -10.45 15.57
N ASN A 91 12.29 -10.86 14.33
CA ASN A 91 11.65 -10.05 13.28
C ASN A 91 12.47 -8.77 13.00
N LEU A 92 11.83 -7.62 12.79
CA LEU A 92 12.51 -6.33 12.57
C LEU A 92 12.92 -5.61 13.87
N GLY A 93 12.67 -6.23 15.03
CA GLY A 93 13.24 -5.82 16.33
C GLY A 93 14.68 -6.27 16.56
N ASN A 94 15.31 -6.91 15.56
CA ASN A 94 16.70 -7.33 15.64
C ASN A 94 17.65 -6.12 15.69
N GLU A 95 18.67 -6.17 16.56
CA GLU A 95 19.65 -5.10 16.76
C GLU A 95 20.34 -4.65 15.47
N MET A 96 20.55 -5.59 14.52
CA MET A 96 21.16 -5.27 13.22
C MET A 96 20.36 -4.26 12.40
N VAL A 97 19.04 -4.19 12.60
CA VAL A 97 18.15 -3.28 11.86
C VAL A 97 17.75 -2.08 12.72
N MET A 98 17.68 -2.26 14.05
CA MET A 98 17.12 -1.27 14.96
C MET A 98 17.93 0.02 15.04
N HIS A 99 19.25 -0.05 14.83
CA HIS A 99 20.13 1.10 14.92
C HIS A 99 20.57 1.61 13.54
N GLY A 100 20.04 2.78 13.16
CA GLY A 100 20.49 3.51 11.97
C GLY A 100 19.81 3.18 10.64
N HIS A 101 18.93 2.20 10.60
CA HIS A 101 18.27 1.76 9.34
C HIS A 101 16.81 2.22 9.20
N ASN A 102 16.53 3.48 9.51
CA ASN A 102 15.19 4.06 9.39
C ASN A 102 14.55 3.90 8.01
N THR A 103 15.37 3.87 6.96
CA THR A 103 14.94 3.65 5.58
C THR A 103 14.19 2.34 5.42
N ILE A 104 14.60 1.26 6.10
CA ILE A 104 13.94 -0.03 6.05
C ILE A 104 12.53 0.08 6.61
N TYR A 105 12.39 0.62 7.83
CA TYR A 105 11.09 0.77 8.50
C TYR A 105 10.11 1.62 7.71
N ILE A 106 10.59 2.74 7.17
CA ILE A 106 9.78 3.63 6.33
C ILE A 106 9.34 2.92 5.06
N THR A 107 10.27 2.25 4.36
CA THR A 107 9.96 1.55 3.10
C THR A 107 8.97 0.41 3.32
N ILE A 108 9.19 -0.41 4.34
CA ILE A 108 8.30 -1.51 4.69
C ILE A 108 6.92 -0.97 5.07
N SER A 109 6.83 0.10 5.87
CA SER A 109 5.56 0.74 6.21
C SER A 109 4.79 1.19 4.95
N PHE A 110 5.46 1.83 4.00
CA PHE A 110 4.82 2.24 2.75
C PHE A 110 4.36 1.04 1.92
N LEU A 111 5.15 -0.03 1.84
CA LEU A 111 4.77 -1.25 1.13
C LEU A 111 3.54 -1.91 1.75
N ILE A 112 3.49 -2.00 3.10
CA ILE A 112 2.32 -2.50 3.84
C ILE A 112 1.07 -1.66 3.55
N ILE A 113 1.21 -0.33 3.59
CA ILE A 113 0.10 0.59 3.29
C ILE A 113 -0.39 0.38 1.87
N LEU A 114 0.51 0.33 0.88
CA LEU A 114 0.15 0.12 -0.53
C LEU A 114 -0.53 -1.24 -0.74
N GLY A 115 0.02 -2.30 -0.17
CA GLY A 115 -0.58 -3.63 -0.25
C GLY A 115 -1.95 -3.72 0.43
N GLY A 116 -2.10 -3.06 1.60
CA GLY A 116 -3.33 -3.08 2.39
C GLY A 116 -4.48 -2.20 1.86
N ILE A 117 -4.19 -1.19 1.05
CA ILE A 117 -5.23 -0.30 0.47
C ILE A 117 -6.10 -1.04 -0.55
N GLY A 118 -5.55 -2.04 -1.22
CA GLY A 118 -6.27 -2.81 -2.22
C GLY A 118 -6.09 -2.31 -3.65
N PHE A 119 -6.07 -3.26 -4.56
CA PHE A 119 -5.68 -3.05 -5.95
C PHE A 119 -6.54 -2.04 -6.73
N PRO A 120 -7.89 -2.05 -6.64
CA PRO A 120 -8.72 -1.08 -7.37
C PRO A 120 -8.41 0.37 -7.00
N ILE A 121 -8.02 0.61 -5.74
CA ILE A 121 -7.67 1.94 -5.25
C ILE A 121 -6.29 2.34 -5.73
N LEU A 122 -5.33 1.40 -5.75
CA LEU A 122 -3.99 1.63 -6.28
C LEU A 122 -4.01 2.00 -7.77
N VAL A 123 -4.83 1.32 -8.57
CA VAL A 123 -5.02 1.66 -9.99
C VAL A 123 -5.59 3.06 -10.14
N ASN A 124 -6.65 3.40 -9.40
CA ASN A 124 -7.25 4.72 -9.45
C ASN A 124 -6.26 5.82 -8.99
N LEU A 125 -5.44 5.54 -7.99
CA LEU A 125 -4.39 6.43 -7.53
C LEU A 125 -3.31 6.63 -8.61
N TYR A 126 -2.85 5.54 -9.23
CA TYR A 126 -1.88 5.59 -10.33
C TYR A 126 -2.38 6.41 -11.52
N GLU A 127 -3.62 6.18 -11.95
CA GLU A 127 -4.24 6.96 -13.03
C GLU A 127 -4.31 8.45 -12.67
N THR A 128 -4.68 8.75 -11.42
CA THR A 128 -4.78 10.13 -10.93
C THR A 128 -3.41 10.81 -10.90
N VAL A 129 -2.41 10.15 -10.32
CA VAL A 129 -1.04 10.69 -10.25
C VAL A 129 -0.46 10.88 -11.64
N THR A 130 -0.62 9.89 -12.52
CA THR A 130 -0.13 9.98 -13.90
C THR A 130 -0.79 11.12 -14.66
N TYR A 131 -2.09 11.33 -14.46
CA TYR A 131 -2.81 12.46 -15.07
C TYR A 131 -2.29 13.81 -14.55
N GLU A 132 -2.12 13.95 -13.23
CA GLU A 132 -1.61 15.20 -12.63
C GLU A 132 -0.17 15.48 -13.05
N VAL A 133 0.69 14.47 -13.08
CA VAL A 133 2.09 14.61 -13.57
C VAL A 133 2.11 15.05 -15.05
N LYS A 134 1.32 14.41 -15.91
CA LYS A 134 1.19 14.81 -17.33
C LYS A 134 0.65 16.23 -17.45
N ARG A 135 -0.31 16.64 -16.60
CA ARG A 135 -0.86 17.99 -16.58
C ARG A 135 0.19 19.03 -16.21
N ILE A 136 0.98 18.75 -15.13
CA ILE A 136 2.06 19.62 -14.68
C ILE A 136 3.14 19.71 -15.78
N TRP A 137 3.53 18.58 -16.36
CA TRP A 137 4.50 18.52 -17.45
C TRP A 137 4.07 19.35 -18.67
N HIS A 138 2.82 19.20 -19.10
CA HIS A 138 2.27 20.00 -20.20
C HIS A 138 2.19 21.49 -19.88
N HIS A 139 1.88 21.84 -18.64
CA HIS A 139 1.81 23.23 -18.20
C HIS A 139 3.19 23.90 -18.24
N TYR A 140 4.23 23.22 -17.71
CA TYR A 140 5.58 23.78 -17.65
C TYR A 140 6.33 23.75 -18.98
N ILE A 141 6.17 22.71 -19.80
CA ILE A 141 6.99 22.53 -21.02
C ILE A 141 6.29 23.06 -22.27
N LYS A 142 4.97 22.91 -22.40
CA LYS A 142 4.23 23.29 -23.63
C LYS A 142 3.46 24.62 -23.52
N GLY A 143 3.47 25.31 -22.40
CA GLY A 143 2.82 26.61 -22.22
C GLY A 143 1.30 26.62 -22.47
N ASN A 144 0.68 25.47 -22.64
CA ASN A 144 -0.70 25.34 -23.07
C ASN A 144 -1.67 25.38 -21.87
N LYS A 145 -2.41 26.47 -21.74
CA LYS A 145 -3.14 26.86 -20.52
C LYS A 145 -4.41 26.07 -20.19
N ARG A 146 -4.80 25.03 -20.93
CA ARG A 146 -6.08 24.33 -20.68
C ARG A 146 -6.05 22.83 -20.95
N MET A 147 -5.44 22.05 -20.06
CA MET A 147 -5.98 20.71 -19.83
C MET A 147 -7.16 20.84 -18.85
N ARG A 148 -8.36 20.54 -19.33
CA ARG A 148 -9.62 20.62 -18.56
C ARG A 148 -9.52 19.67 -17.38
N ARG A 149 -9.66 20.17 -16.15
CA ARG A 149 -9.65 19.36 -14.94
C ARG A 149 -10.77 18.30 -15.04
N LYS A 150 -10.42 17.03 -15.10
CA LYS A 150 -11.42 15.96 -14.98
C LYS A 150 -11.98 16.01 -13.56
N ILE A 151 -13.28 16.28 -13.43
CA ILE A 151 -13.95 16.56 -12.16
C ILE A 151 -14.08 15.32 -11.27
N HIS A 152 -13.88 14.10 -11.82
CA HIS A 152 -14.04 12.82 -11.12
C HIS A 152 -12.77 11.93 -11.24
N LEU A 153 -11.62 12.42 -10.76
CA LEU A 153 -10.39 11.62 -10.71
C LEU A 153 -10.41 10.62 -9.56
N TYR A 154 -11.02 10.99 -8.44
CA TYR A 154 -11.13 10.12 -7.26
C TYR A 154 -12.53 9.53 -7.13
N ASN A 155 -12.63 8.22 -7.20
CA ASN A 155 -13.86 7.52 -6.81
C ASN A 155 -14.14 7.78 -5.32
N LEU A 156 -15.41 7.88 -4.94
CA LEU A 156 -15.82 8.09 -3.54
C LEU A 156 -15.18 7.07 -2.61
N ASN A 157 -15.14 5.80 -3.02
CA ASN A 157 -14.52 4.72 -2.27
C ASN A 157 -13.02 4.97 -2.04
N THR A 158 -12.26 5.34 -3.08
CA THR A 158 -10.84 5.69 -2.97
C THR A 158 -10.62 6.82 -1.98
N ARG A 159 -11.45 7.87 -2.03
CA ARG A 159 -11.34 9.00 -1.11
C ARG A 159 -11.58 8.60 0.33
N ILE A 160 -12.63 7.82 0.61
CA ILE A 160 -12.95 7.35 1.96
C ILE A 160 -11.81 6.50 2.51
N VAL A 161 -11.32 5.51 1.74
CA VAL A 161 -10.25 4.61 2.19
C VAL A 161 -8.96 5.37 2.45
N LEU A 162 -8.56 6.31 1.60
CA LEU A 162 -7.34 7.10 1.81
C LEU A 162 -7.44 7.99 3.06
N ILE A 163 -8.59 8.67 3.26
CA ILE A 163 -8.80 9.51 4.44
C ILE A 163 -8.79 8.68 5.72
N MET A 164 -9.52 7.56 5.76
CA MET A 164 -9.56 6.68 6.93
C MET A 164 -8.20 6.07 7.23
N THR A 165 -7.45 5.66 6.19
CA THR A 165 -6.09 5.17 6.34
C THR A 165 -5.18 6.24 6.95
N ALA A 166 -5.23 7.47 6.45
CA ALA A 166 -4.42 8.57 6.97
C ALA A 166 -4.76 8.90 8.43
N ILE A 167 -6.06 8.99 8.77
CA ILE A 167 -6.50 9.26 10.14
C ILE A 167 -6.01 8.17 11.09
N LEU A 168 -6.21 6.89 10.74
CA LEU A 168 -5.80 5.76 11.59
C LEU A 168 -4.28 5.71 11.79
N LEU A 169 -3.49 6.00 10.76
CA LEU A 169 -2.04 6.05 10.86
C LEU A 169 -1.56 7.21 11.73
N ILE A 170 -2.13 8.40 11.55
CA ILE A 170 -1.75 9.57 12.35
C ILE A 170 -2.12 9.35 13.82
N VAL A 171 -3.35 8.96 14.11
CA VAL A 171 -3.81 8.71 15.48
C VAL A 171 -3.01 7.57 16.11
N GLY A 172 -2.82 6.45 15.41
CA GLY A 172 -2.04 5.31 15.90
C GLY A 172 -0.59 5.69 16.20
N THR A 173 0.07 6.43 15.30
CA THR A 173 1.44 6.90 15.50
C THR A 173 1.55 7.81 16.73
N VAL A 174 0.64 8.78 16.87
CA VAL A 174 0.65 9.70 18.02
C VAL A 174 0.42 8.95 19.33
N VAL A 175 -0.54 8.03 19.37
CA VAL A 175 -0.82 7.22 20.57
C VAL A 175 0.40 6.38 20.95
N ILE A 176 1.04 5.70 20.01
CA ILE A 176 2.24 4.88 20.29
C ILE A 176 3.39 5.78 20.76
N VAL A 177 3.63 6.93 20.12
CA VAL A 177 4.65 7.87 20.58
C VAL A 177 4.42 8.29 22.04
N VAL A 178 3.19 8.65 22.39
CA VAL A 178 2.87 9.10 23.75
C VAL A 178 3.02 8.00 24.77
N LEU A 179 2.61 6.77 24.47
CA LEU A 179 2.66 5.64 25.39
C LEU A 179 4.08 5.09 25.55
N GLU A 180 4.83 4.97 24.45
CA GLU A 180 6.11 4.26 24.45
C GLU A 180 7.34 5.19 24.50
N TRP A 181 7.15 6.51 24.59
CA TRP A 181 8.27 7.47 24.56
C TRP A 181 9.37 7.21 25.58
N ASN A 182 8.98 6.89 26.80
CA ASN A 182 9.90 6.61 27.92
C ASN A 182 9.97 5.12 28.28
N ASN A 183 9.28 4.25 27.53
CA ASN A 183 9.21 2.81 27.77
C ASN A 183 10.01 2.07 26.69
N ALA A 184 9.38 1.45 25.73
CA ALA A 184 10.04 0.65 24.68
C ALA A 184 10.99 1.48 23.80
N PHE A 185 10.76 2.78 23.64
CA PHE A 185 11.61 3.69 22.88
C PHE A 185 12.64 4.43 23.74
N ALA A 186 12.81 4.05 25.01
CA ALA A 186 13.81 4.66 25.89
C ALA A 186 15.22 4.48 25.29
N GLY A 187 16.00 5.58 25.21
CA GLY A 187 17.36 5.55 24.65
C GLY A 187 17.46 5.74 23.14
N MET A 188 16.35 5.70 22.37
CA MET A 188 16.36 5.99 20.94
C MET A 188 16.41 7.50 20.67
N SER A 189 16.96 7.89 19.50
CA SER A 189 16.89 9.27 19.05
C SER A 189 15.44 9.71 18.81
N PRO A 190 15.11 11.00 18.94
CA PRO A 190 13.74 11.47 18.67
C PRO A 190 13.23 11.09 17.27
N THR A 191 14.10 11.09 16.27
CA THR A 191 13.75 10.70 14.90
C THR A 191 13.39 9.23 14.83
N ASP A 192 14.19 8.36 15.46
CA ASP A 192 13.95 6.90 15.48
C ASP A 192 12.65 6.57 16.20
N LYS A 193 12.33 7.28 17.29
CA LYS A 193 11.06 7.11 18.02
C LYS A 193 9.85 7.35 17.11
N TRP A 194 9.87 8.41 16.31
CA TRP A 194 8.78 8.70 15.37
C TRP A 194 8.68 7.65 14.26
N VAL A 195 9.82 7.22 13.71
CA VAL A 195 9.85 6.18 12.66
C VAL A 195 9.34 4.84 13.20
N GLN A 196 9.80 4.44 14.39
CA GLN A 196 9.36 3.21 15.04
C GLN A 196 7.86 3.26 15.41
N ALA A 197 7.38 4.40 15.89
CA ALA A 197 5.96 4.57 16.19
C ALA A 197 5.10 4.49 14.92
N PHE A 198 5.53 5.10 13.82
CA PHE A 198 4.85 5.02 12.53
C PHE A 198 4.82 3.59 11.99
N PHE A 199 5.93 2.88 12.08
CA PHE A 199 6.03 1.47 11.70
C PHE A 199 5.09 0.60 12.53
N ASN A 200 5.14 0.71 13.87
CA ASN A 200 4.29 -0.05 14.77
C ASN A 200 2.81 0.34 14.68
N ALA A 201 2.46 1.55 14.24
CA ALA A 201 1.08 1.94 13.91
C ALA A 201 0.59 1.32 12.59
N THR A 202 1.52 1.02 11.67
CA THR A 202 1.19 0.43 10.38
C THR A 202 0.99 -1.08 10.46
N CYS A 203 1.82 -1.79 11.23
CA CYS A 203 1.85 -3.26 11.32
C CYS A 203 0.52 -3.90 11.79
N PRO A 204 -0.18 -3.41 12.83
CA PRO A 204 -1.41 -4.04 13.33
C PRO A 204 -2.59 -4.00 12.36
N ARG A 205 -2.48 -3.25 11.27
CA ARG A 205 -3.57 -3.16 10.30
C ARG A 205 -3.73 -4.43 9.48
N THR A 206 -2.63 -4.99 8.98
CA THR A 206 -2.65 -6.15 8.08
C THR A 206 -1.38 -6.97 8.10
N ALA A 207 -0.25 -6.44 8.58
CA ALA A 207 1.05 -7.09 8.53
C ALA A 207 1.50 -7.59 9.91
N GLY A 208 2.12 -8.75 9.96
CA GLY A 208 2.61 -9.38 11.19
C GLY A 208 4.03 -8.96 11.60
N PHE A 209 4.58 -7.86 11.06
CA PHE A 209 5.88 -7.38 11.48
C PHE A 209 5.85 -6.80 12.91
N SER A 210 6.95 -6.99 13.64
CA SER A 210 7.18 -6.41 14.96
C SER A 210 8.60 -5.85 15.03
N SER A 211 8.73 -4.67 15.62
CA SER A 211 10.04 -4.07 15.94
C SER A 211 10.25 -3.90 17.44
N VAL A 212 9.21 -4.15 18.23
CA VAL A 212 9.24 -4.12 19.70
C VAL A 212 8.72 -5.46 20.19
N GLY A 213 9.49 -6.19 20.99
CA GLY A 213 9.16 -7.44 21.63
C GLY A 213 8.62 -7.25 23.02
#